data_11fccfddea238a0cfd997ed7f2067a9a
#
_entry.id   11fccfddea238a0cfd997ed7f2067a9a
#
_cell.length_a   1.000
_cell.length_b   1.000
_cell.length_c   1.000
_cell.angle_alpha   90.00
_cell.angle_beta   90.00
_cell.angle_gamma   90.00
#
_symmetry.space_group_name_H-M   'P 1'
#
loop_
_entity.id
_entity.type
_entity.pdbx_description
1 polymer ?
#
loop_
_entity_poly.entity_id
_entity_poly.type
_entity_poly.pdbx_seq_one_letter_code
_entity_poly.pdbx_strand_id
1 'polypeptide(L)'
;MCLSLVGSEMCIRDRYNFGPCLSPTNAFHILQGLETLPLRMQRHMDNTRALLDFLTTHEDVAWVRHPDLPDHPGHDIAKRLMPRGAGSIIAFGVKGGREAGRAFIEAVELSSHLANVGDAKTLVIHPASTTHSHIDADAMKAGGLSDDMIRLSVGLEDVADIKADFESGFKAARRAAAE
;
A
#
# COMPACT_ATOMS: atom_id res chain seq x y z
N MET A 1 13.08 13.90 -20.98
CA MET A 1 12.09 14.40 -20.03
C MET A 1 10.77 13.75 -20.37
N CYS A 2 10.35 12.73 -19.62
CA CYS A 2 9.09 12.05 -19.88
C CYS A 2 7.96 12.94 -19.38
N LEU A 3 7.33 13.63 -20.27
CA LEU A 3 6.10 14.35 -20.00
C LEU A 3 5.02 13.32 -19.68
N SER A 4 4.19 13.59 -18.70
CA SER A 4 3.18 12.69 -18.16
C SER A 4 2.46 11.93 -19.29
N LEU A 5 2.30 10.62 -19.14
CA LEU A 5 1.61 9.79 -20.11
C LEU A 5 0.14 10.18 -20.31
N VAL A 6 -0.43 10.90 -19.36
CA VAL A 6 -1.81 11.39 -19.43
C VAL A 6 -1.84 12.70 -20.21
N GLY A 7 -2.51 12.70 -21.37
CA GLY A 7 -2.61 13.87 -22.23
C GLY A 7 -1.44 14.09 -23.19
N SER A 8 -0.51 13.11 -23.30
CA SER A 8 0.52 13.17 -24.32
C SER A 8 -0.10 13.00 -25.72
N GLU A 9 0.48 13.66 -26.72
CA GLU A 9 0.05 13.51 -28.12
C GLU A 9 0.04 12.03 -28.56
N MET A 10 0.95 11.22 -28.05
CA MET A 10 1.03 9.80 -28.33
C MET A 10 -0.24 9.07 -27.87
N CYS A 11 -0.70 9.27 -26.64
CA CYS A 11 -1.91 8.65 -26.13
C CYS A 11 -3.17 9.14 -26.85
N ILE A 12 -3.23 10.43 -27.21
CA ILE A 12 -4.34 11.00 -27.99
C ILE A 12 -4.34 10.43 -29.40
N ARG A 13 -3.17 10.35 -30.05
CA ARG A 13 -3.00 9.82 -31.40
C ARG A 13 -3.31 8.33 -31.47
N ASP A 14 -2.86 7.53 -30.50
CA ASP A 14 -3.16 6.10 -30.42
C ASP A 14 -4.66 5.86 -30.27
N ARG A 15 -5.32 6.63 -29.39
CA ARG A 15 -6.77 6.56 -29.22
C ARG A 15 -7.52 6.92 -30.50
N TYR A 16 -7.06 7.92 -31.22
CA TYR A 16 -7.65 8.34 -32.50
C TYR A 16 -7.43 7.28 -33.59
N ASN A 17 -6.22 6.78 -33.73
CA ASN A 17 -5.84 5.87 -34.82
C ASN A 17 -6.37 4.44 -34.62
N PHE A 18 -6.33 3.92 -33.38
CA PHE A 18 -6.82 2.56 -33.06
C PHE A 18 -8.29 2.52 -32.66
N GLY A 19 -8.90 3.67 -32.41
CA GLY A 19 -10.31 3.81 -32.09
C GLY A 19 -10.78 3.11 -30.79
N PRO A 20 -9.95 2.91 -29.76
CA PRO A 20 -10.43 2.25 -28.55
C PRO A 20 -11.50 3.11 -27.88
N CYS A 21 -12.65 2.52 -27.66
CA CYS A 21 -13.75 3.14 -26.94
C CYS A 21 -14.23 2.22 -25.81
N LEU A 22 -14.75 2.83 -24.76
CA LEU A 22 -15.31 2.08 -23.64
C LEU A 22 -16.63 1.45 -24.08
N SER A 23 -16.78 0.12 -23.90
CA SER A 23 -18.05 -0.53 -24.16
C SER A 23 -19.12 -0.08 -23.16
N PRO A 24 -20.43 -0.07 -23.55
CA PRO A 24 -21.50 0.27 -22.61
C PRO A 24 -21.51 -0.60 -21.35
N THR A 25 -21.21 -1.88 -21.47
CA THR A 25 -21.13 -2.80 -20.34
C THR A 25 -19.99 -2.42 -19.37
N ASN A 26 -18.80 -2.10 -19.90
CA ASN A 26 -17.69 -1.65 -19.08
C ASN A 26 -17.99 -0.30 -18.41
N ALA A 27 -18.64 0.62 -19.12
CA ALA A 27 -19.08 1.89 -18.55
C ALA A 27 -20.07 1.67 -17.40
N PHE A 28 -21.03 0.75 -17.56
CA PHE A 28 -21.96 0.38 -16.50
C PHE A 28 -21.25 -0.17 -15.27
N HIS A 29 -20.30 -1.09 -15.41
CA HIS A 29 -19.54 -1.63 -14.29
C HIS A 29 -18.73 -0.56 -13.56
N ILE A 30 -18.11 0.37 -14.29
CA ILE A 30 -17.37 1.49 -13.68
C ILE A 30 -18.35 2.39 -12.89
N LEU A 31 -19.51 2.74 -13.46
CA LEU A 31 -20.50 3.56 -12.78
C LEU A 31 -21.01 2.89 -11.51
N GLN A 32 -21.33 1.60 -11.57
CA GLN A 32 -21.71 0.82 -10.37
C GLN A 32 -20.62 0.85 -9.28
N GLY A 33 -19.36 0.73 -9.68
CA GLY A 33 -18.23 0.84 -8.76
C GLY A 33 -18.10 2.23 -8.14
N LEU A 34 -18.41 3.29 -8.87
CA LEU A 34 -18.35 4.68 -8.38
C LEU A 34 -19.44 5.01 -7.38
N GLU A 35 -20.63 4.43 -7.49
CA GLU A 35 -21.76 4.70 -6.58
C GLU A 35 -21.42 4.42 -5.11
N THR A 36 -20.64 3.37 -4.84
CA THR A 36 -20.22 2.97 -3.48
C THR A 36 -18.84 3.47 -3.09
N LEU A 37 -18.13 4.17 -3.98
CA LEU A 37 -16.74 4.61 -3.73
C LEU A 37 -16.60 5.46 -2.45
N PRO A 38 -17.47 6.43 -2.15
CA PRO A 38 -17.35 7.22 -0.93
C PRO A 38 -17.44 6.38 0.35
N LEU A 39 -18.31 5.37 0.36
CA LEU A 39 -18.48 4.47 1.50
C LEU A 39 -17.24 3.58 1.68
N ARG A 40 -16.72 3.03 0.59
CA ARG A 40 -15.48 2.24 0.62
C ARG A 40 -14.30 3.07 1.09
N MET A 41 -14.14 4.29 0.56
CA MET A 41 -13.05 5.18 0.97
C MET A 41 -13.14 5.55 2.45
N GLN A 42 -14.34 5.78 2.99
CA GLN A 42 -14.51 6.02 4.42
C GLN A 42 -14.01 4.81 5.24
N ARG A 43 -14.42 3.59 4.86
CA ARG A 43 -13.98 2.36 5.54
C ARG A 43 -12.46 2.17 5.45
N HIS A 44 -11.87 2.40 4.25
CA HIS A 44 -10.41 2.37 4.09
C HIS A 44 -9.72 3.32 5.07
N MET A 45 -10.21 4.57 5.20
CA MET A 45 -9.63 5.57 6.09
C MET A 45 -9.75 5.18 7.57
N ASP A 46 -10.89 4.63 7.97
CA ASP A 46 -11.12 4.22 9.36
C ASP A 46 -10.19 3.03 9.73
N ASN A 47 -10.09 2.04 8.86
CA ASN A 47 -9.15 0.94 9.03
C ASN A 47 -7.69 1.41 9.03
N THR A 48 -7.34 2.36 8.14
CA THR A 48 -5.99 2.93 8.07
C THR A 48 -5.59 3.60 9.37
N ARG A 49 -6.45 4.43 9.96
CA ARG A 49 -6.19 5.08 11.25
C ARG A 49 -5.96 4.06 12.37
N ALA A 50 -6.84 3.06 12.46
CA ALA A 50 -6.72 2.01 13.46
C ALA A 50 -5.47 1.14 13.30
N LEU A 51 -4.97 0.96 12.06
CA LEU A 51 -3.72 0.26 11.79
C LEU A 51 -2.49 1.15 12.00
N LEU A 52 -2.58 2.45 11.74
CA LEU A 52 -1.50 3.39 12.11
C LEU A 52 -1.26 3.39 13.61
N ASP A 53 -2.34 3.48 14.43
CA ASP A 53 -2.24 3.40 15.89
C ASP A 53 -1.62 2.06 16.35
N PHE A 54 -2.00 0.96 15.73
CA PHE A 54 -1.46 -0.37 16.02
C PHE A 54 0.02 -0.47 15.64
N LEU A 55 0.39 -0.11 14.42
CA LEU A 55 1.76 -0.26 13.91
C LEU A 55 2.75 0.69 14.59
N THR A 56 2.35 1.92 14.93
CA THR A 56 3.23 2.88 15.59
C THR A 56 3.57 2.50 17.03
N THR A 57 2.75 1.66 17.66
CA THR A 57 2.95 1.20 19.05
C THR A 57 3.50 -0.23 19.13
N HIS A 58 3.60 -0.93 18.00
CA HIS A 58 3.98 -2.34 17.98
C HIS A 58 5.49 -2.54 18.15
N GLU A 59 5.88 -3.46 19.04
CA GLU A 59 7.28 -3.71 19.41
C GLU A 59 8.18 -4.20 18.25
N ASP A 60 7.63 -4.92 17.28
CA ASP A 60 8.36 -5.45 16.12
C ASP A 60 8.45 -4.49 14.93
N VAL A 61 7.81 -3.34 15.02
CA VAL A 61 7.87 -2.31 13.99
C VAL A 61 9.03 -1.36 14.26
N ALA A 62 9.86 -1.15 13.26
CA ALA A 62 11.02 -0.26 13.34
C ALA A 62 10.63 1.20 13.02
N TRP A 63 9.76 1.39 12.06
CA TRP A 63 9.27 2.70 11.61
C TRP A 63 7.95 2.56 10.84
N VAL A 64 7.17 3.65 10.81
CA VAL A 64 5.94 3.75 10.02
C VAL A 64 5.97 5.04 9.23
N ARG A 65 5.51 5.02 7.97
CA ARG A 65 5.36 6.21 7.11
C ARG A 65 3.95 6.30 6.55
N HIS A 66 3.28 7.38 6.90
CA HIS A 66 1.98 7.74 6.33
C HIS A 66 1.78 9.26 6.47
N PRO A 67 1.16 9.96 5.50
CA PRO A 67 1.00 11.42 5.58
C PRO A 67 0.10 11.92 6.72
N ASP A 68 -0.73 11.08 7.32
CA ASP A 68 -1.52 11.44 8.50
C ASP A 68 -0.68 11.47 9.79
N LEU A 69 0.55 10.91 9.79
CA LEU A 69 1.45 10.96 10.93
C LEU A 69 2.11 12.36 11.04
N PRO A 70 2.22 12.93 12.25
CA PRO A 70 2.74 14.29 12.44
C PRO A 70 4.20 14.50 12.02
N ASP A 71 5.01 13.45 12.05
CA ASP A 71 6.43 13.44 11.69
C ASP A 71 6.68 13.26 10.19
N HIS A 72 5.61 13.02 9.40
CA HIS A 72 5.75 12.88 7.96
C HIS A 72 6.00 14.23 7.27
N PRO A 73 7.02 14.36 6.38
CA PRO A 73 7.35 15.63 5.72
C PRO A 73 6.20 16.28 4.96
N GLY A 74 5.24 15.50 4.48
CA GLY A 74 4.07 15.97 3.75
C GLY A 74 2.82 16.16 4.61
N HIS A 75 2.90 16.07 5.94
CA HIS A 75 1.74 16.09 6.84
C HIS A 75 0.85 17.34 6.67
N ASP A 76 1.44 18.53 6.70
CA ASP A 76 0.69 19.80 6.57
C ASP A 76 0.04 19.93 5.19
N ILE A 77 0.73 19.47 4.14
CA ILE A 77 0.18 19.45 2.79
C ILE A 77 -0.99 18.47 2.72
N ALA A 78 -0.85 17.28 3.29
CA ALA A 78 -1.89 16.27 3.33
C ALA A 78 -3.13 16.78 4.08
N LYS A 79 -2.96 17.37 5.25
CA LYS A 79 -4.05 17.99 6.00
C LYS A 79 -4.82 19.05 5.20
N ARG A 80 -4.11 19.86 4.44
CA ARG A 80 -4.71 20.92 3.63
C ARG A 80 -5.46 20.39 2.42
N LEU A 81 -4.88 19.41 1.70
CA LEU A 81 -5.43 18.91 0.45
C LEU A 81 -6.38 17.71 0.64
N MET A 82 -6.17 16.93 1.68
CA MET A 82 -6.90 15.69 1.98
C MET A 82 -7.43 15.69 3.42
N PRO A 83 -8.30 16.63 3.80
CA PRO A 83 -8.71 16.82 5.20
C PRO A 83 -9.48 15.63 5.80
N ARG A 84 -9.97 14.72 4.97
CA ARG A 84 -10.67 13.49 5.41
C ARG A 84 -9.75 12.29 5.60
N GLY A 85 -8.47 12.41 5.23
CA GLY A 85 -7.44 11.37 5.33
C GLY A 85 -6.62 11.23 4.06
N ALA A 86 -5.35 10.83 4.21
CA ALA A 86 -4.35 10.83 3.15
C ALA A 86 -4.25 9.50 2.36
N GLY A 87 -5.30 8.71 2.35
CA GLY A 87 -5.34 7.45 1.61
C GLY A 87 -5.07 6.22 2.49
N SER A 88 -5.04 5.04 1.87
CA SER A 88 -4.98 3.75 2.56
C SER A 88 -3.66 2.99 2.34
N ILE A 89 -2.61 3.69 1.89
CA ILE A 89 -1.30 3.10 1.69
C ILE A 89 -0.40 3.46 2.86
N ILE A 90 0.06 2.44 3.59
CA ILE A 90 1.03 2.57 4.69
C ILE A 90 2.33 1.90 4.25
N ALA A 91 3.47 2.49 4.57
CA ALA A 91 4.76 1.82 4.53
C ALA A 91 5.29 1.70 5.96
N PHE A 92 5.78 0.53 6.32
CA PHE A 92 6.39 0.29 7.63
C PHE A 92 7.56 -0.68 7.51
N GLY A 93 8.50 -0.59 8.43
CA GLY A 93 9.65 -1.49 8.53
C GLY A 93 9.46 -2.52 9.63
N VAL A 94 9.78 -3.79 9.34
CA VAL A 94 9.78 -4.89 10.32
C VAL A 94 11.19 -5.03 10.89
N LYS A 95 11.33 -5.12 12.23
CA LYS A 95 12.61 -5.38 12.88
C LYS A 95 13.17 -6.75 12.46
N GLY A 96 14.46 -6.80 12.15
CA GLY A 96 15.13 -8.02 11.67
C GLY A 96 15.48 -8.00 10.18
N GLY A 97 15.19 -6.88 9.47
CA GLY A 97 15.65 -6.66 8.10
C GLY A 97 14.92 -7.49 7.06
N ARG A 98 15.63 -7.84 5.97
CA ARG A 98 15.05 -8.45 4.77
C ARG A 98 14.37 -9.79 5.04
N GLU A 99 15.01 -10.69 5.80
CA GLU A 99 14.47 -12.03 6.05
C GLU A 99 13.24 -11.97 6.96
N ALA A 100 13.24 -11.08 7.95
CA ALA A 100 12.07 -10.83 8.79
C ALA A 100 10.89 -10.27 7.98
N GLY A 101 11.14 -9.32 7.07
CA GLY A 101 10.12 -8.78 6.17
C GLY A 101 9.55 -9.84 5.23
N ARG A 102 10.39 -10.71 4.70
CA ARG A 102 9.97 -11.85 3.89
C ARG A 102 9.12 -12.83 4.69
N ALA A 103 9.58 -13.23 5.88
CA ALA A 103 8.84 -14.15 6.74
C ALA A 103 7.48 -13.58 7.16
N PHE A 104 7.40 -12.27 7.39
CA PHE A 104 6.14 -11.58 7.67
C PHE A 104 5.12 -11.79 6.56
N ILE A 105 5.46 -11.46 5.29
CA ILE A 105 4.50 -11.56 4.18
C ILE A 105 4.15 -13.00 3.80
N GLU A 106 5.02 -13.97 4.09
CA GLU A 106 4.77 -15.41 3.86
C GLU A 106 3.83 -16.01 4.92
N ALA A 107 3.70 -15.39 6.09
CA ALA A 107 2.93 -15.90 7.21
C ALA A 107 1.52 -15.29 7.35
N VAL A 108 1.24 -14.17 6.69
CA VAL A 108 -0.12 -13.60 6.66
C VAL A 108 -1.01 -14.39 5.70
N GLU A 109 -2.24 -14.63 6.11
CA GLU A 109 -3.21 -15.45 5.37
C GLU A 109 -4.40 -14.64 4.85
N LEU A 110 -4.88 -13.66 5.63
CA LEU A 110 -5.98 -12.77 5.24
C LEU A 110 -5.51 -11.75 4.20
N SER A 111 -4.34 -11.16 4.45
CA SER A 111 -3.75 -10.15 3.58
C SER A 111 -3.15 -10.79 2.33
N SER A 112 -3.60 -10.36 1.16
CA SER A 112 -3.13 -10.94 -0.11
C SER A 112 -1.75 -10.40 -0.49
N HIS A 113 -0.85 -11.29 -0.92
CA HIS A 113 0.50 -10.95 -1.34
C HIS A 113 0.50 -10.43 -2.79
N LEU A 114 0.14 -9.19 -2.98
CA LEU A 114 0.19 -8.50 -4.28
C LEU A 114 0.22 -6.97 -4.10
N ALA A 115 0.50 -6.24 -5.18
CA ALA A 115 0.52 -4.78 -5.22
C ALA A 115 -0.66 -4.24 -6.01
N ASN A 116 -1.51 -3.45 -5.35
CA ASN A 116 -2.59 -2.66 -5.95
C ASN A 116 -2.90 -1.44 -5.06
N VAL A 117 -3.86 -0.62 -5.44
CA VAL A 117 -4.35 0.54 -4.68
C VAL A 117 -5.87 0.54 -4.70
N GLY A 118 -6.48 0.67 -3.52
CA GLY A 118 -7.94 0.79 -3.38
C GLY A 118 -8.71 -0.51 -3.64
N ASP A 119 -8.03 -1.66 -3.50
CA ASP A 119 -8.68 -2.95 -3.53
C ASP A 119 -9.54 -3.14 -2.27
N ALA A 120 -10.64 -3.89 -2.40
CA ALA A 120 -11.47 -4.25 -1.25
C ALA A 120 -10.72 -5.12 -0.24
N LYS A 121 -9.73 -5.88 -0.70
CA LYS A 121 -8.84 -6.70 0.13
C LYS A 121 -7.65 -5.93 0.64
N THR A 122 -7.20 -6.27 1.83
CA THR A 122 -5.91 -5.83 2.35
C THR A 122 -4.79 -6.53 1.59
N LEU A 123 -3.83 -5.75 1.10
CA LEU A 123 -2.72 -6.23 0.30
C LEU A 123 -1.40 -5.85 0.95
N VAL A 124 -0.48 -6.81 1.00
CA VAL A 124 0.87 -6.61 1.51
C VAL A 124 1.90 -7.01 0.47
N ILE A 125 3.01 -6.27 0.41
CA ILE A 125 4.15 -6.63 -0.41
C ILE A 125 5.44 -6.22 0.29
N HIS A 126 6.46 -7.06 0.18
CA HIS A 126 7.83 -6.77 0.59
C HIS A 126 8.66 -6.47 -0.66
N PRO A 127 8.87 -5.19 -1.03
CA PRO A 127 9.49 -4.83 -2.31
C PRO A 127 10.87 -5.45 -2.51
N ALA A 128 11.68 -5.52 -1.46
CA ALA A 128 13.04 -6.04 -1.53
C ALA A 128 13.13 -7.52 -1.97
N SER A 129 12.14 -8.36 -1.61
CA SER A 129 12.12 -9.78 -2.02
C SER A 129 11.25 -10.05 -3.26
N THR A 130 10.50 -9.05 -3.76
CA THR A 130 9.52 -9.25 -4.83
C THR A 130 9.76 -8.30 -6.01
N THR A 131 9.07 -7.15 -6.04
CA THR A 131 9.07 -6.23 -7.19
C THR A 131 10.41 -5.58 -7.48
N HIS A 132 11.28 -5.46 -6.48
CA HIS A 132 12.59 -4.81 -6.57
C HIS A 132 13.75 -5.77 -6.27
N SER A 133 13.52 -7.09 -6.34
CA SER A 133 14.53 -8.12 -6.03
C SER A 133 15.78 -8.09 -6.93
N HIS A 134 15.66 -7.49 -8.13
CA HIS A 134 16.75 -7.36 -9.11
C HIS A 134 17.46 -5.99 -9.07
N ILE A 135 17.03 -5.08 -8.18
CA ILE A 135 17.63 -3.76 -8.04
C ILE A 135 18.73 -3.84 -6.98
N ASP A 136 19.87 -3.21 -7.24
CA ASP A 136 20.95 -3.14 -6.26
C ASP A 136 20.57 -2.29 -5.02
N ALA A 137 21.27 -2.53 -3.91
CA ALA A 137 20.95 -1.91 -2.64
C ALA A 137 21.07 -0.37 -2.66
N ASP A 138 22.00 0.18 -3.45
CA ASP A 138 22.21 1.63 -3.54
C ASP A 138 21.06 2.29 -4.32
N ALA A 139 20.63 1.68 -5.42
CA ALA A 139 19.48 2.15 -6.20
C ALA A 139 18.16 2.03 -5.43
N MET A 140 17.97 0.96 -4.64
CA MET A 140 16.83 0.82 -3.73
C MET A 140 16.81 1.96 -2.70
N LYS A 141 17.94 2.21 -2.05
CA LYS A 141 18.07 3.27 -1.05
C LYS A 141 17.84 4.66 -1.65
N ALA A 142 18.38 4.92 -2.85
CA ALA A 142 18.13 6.15 -3.58
C ALA A 142 16.65 6.34 -3.95
N GLY A 143 15.93 5.24 -4.20
CA GLY A 143 14.48 5.20 -4.41
C GLY A 143 13.65 5.30 -3.12
N GLY A 144 14.28 5.42 -1.94
CA GLY A 144 13.59 5.49 -0.65
C GLY A 144 13.05 4.15 -0.14
N LEU A 145 13.50 3.03 -0.72
CA LEU A 145 13.16 1.68 -0.30
C LEU A 145 14.21 1.15 0.68
N SER A 146 13.76 0.41 1.68
CA SER A 146 14.64 -0.29 2.63
C SER A 146 14.36 -1.79 2.61
N ASP A 147 15.34 -2.58 3.05
CA ASP A 147 15.26 -4.04 3.02
C ASP A 147 14.19 -4.61 3.98
N ASP A 148 13.80 -3.83 4.98
CA ASP A 148 12.79 -4.17 5.98
C ASP A 148 11.38 -3.67 5.64
N MET A 149 11.23 -2.96 4.50
CA MET A 149 10.00 -2.26 4.17
C MET A 149 8.88 -3.21 3.72
N ILE A 150 7.75 -3.11 4.40
CA ILE A 150 6.47 -3.65 3.94
C ILE A 150 5.61 -2.49 3.42
N ARG A 151 5.05 -2.66 2.23
CA ARG A 151 4.02 -1.77 1.70
C ARG A 151 2.66 -2.43 1.88
N LEU A 152 1.79 -1.74 2.57
CA LEU A 152 0.43 -2.16 2.90
C LEU A 152 -0.58 -1.30 2.13
N SER A 153 -1.54 -1.92 1.47
CA SER A 153 -2.77 -1.29 0.97
C SER A 153 -3.93 -1.80 1.81
N VAL A 154 -4.46 -0.95 2.67
CA VAL A 154 -5.49 -1.32 3.65
C VAL A 154 -6.82 -1.55 2.95
N GLY A 155 -7.45 -2.69 3.19
CA GLY A 155 -8.74 -3.08 2.63
C GLY A 155 -9.95 -2.73 3.52
N LEU A 156 -11.06 -3.40 3.25
CA LEU A 156 -12.37 -3.15 3.88
C LEU A 156 -12.72 -4.17 4.97
N GLU A 157 -11.88 -5.16 5.20
CA GLU A 157 -12.09 -6.24 6.17
C GLU A 157 -12.28 -5.67 7.59
N ASP A 158 -12.67 -6.50 8.52
CA ASP A 158 -12.68 -6.11 9.92
C ASP A 158 -11.24 -5.83 10.38
N VAL A 159 -11.04 -4.68 11.01
CA VAL A 159 -9.70 -4.25 11.43
C VAL A 159 -9.09 -5.16 12.50
N ALA A 160 -9.93 -5.84 13.30
CA ALA A 160 -9.45 -6.79 14.29
C ALA A 160 -8.86 -8.03 13.60
N ASP A 161 -9.47 -8.49 12.51
CA ASP A 161 -8.98 -9.61 11.72
C ASP A 161 -7.65 -9.25 11.01
N ILE A 162 -7.54 -8.04 10.46
CA ILE A 162 -6.28 -7.57 9.86
C ILE A 162 -5.16 -7.52 10.92
N LYS A 163 -5.46 -7.01 12.13
CA LYS A 163 -4.49 -6.98 13.23
C LYS A 163 -4.06 -8.38 13.67
N ALA A 164 -5.00 -9.31 13.78
CA ALA A 164 -4.71 -10.70 14.13
C ALA A 164 -3.84 -11.40 13.07
N ASP A 165 -4.09 -11.14 11.80
CA ASP A 165 -3.28 -11.61 10.67
C ASP A 165 -1.84 -11.08 10.77
N PHE A 166 -1.68 -9.78 11.06
CA PHE A 166 -0.37 -9.15 11.22
C PHE A 166 0.40 -9.66 12.45
N GLU A 167 -0.28 -9.98 13.55
CA GLU A 167 0.36 -10.63 14.70
C GLU A 167 0.99 -11.98 14.32
N SER A 168 0.34 -12.74 13.43
CA SER A 168 0.90 -13.97 12.88
C SER A 168 2.15 -13.69 12.04
N GLY A 169 2.12 -12.65 11.21
CA GLY A 169 3.25 -12.17 10.44
C GLY A 169 4.43 -11.73 11.32
N PHE A 170 4.18 -10.91 12.37
CA PHE A 170 5.22 -10.47 13.30
C PHE A 170 5.84 -11.64 14.08
N LYS A 171 5.03 -12.62 14.47
CA LYS A 171 5.53 -13.83 15.12
C LYS A 171 6.49 -14.63 14.23
N ALA A 172 6.21 -14.72 12.94
CA ALA A 172 7.10 -15.35 11.97
C ALA A 172 8.38 -14.53 11.76
N ALA A 173 8.26 -13.21 11.64
CA ALA A 173 9.38 -12.30 11.51
C ALA A 173 10.37 -12.38 12.68
N ARG A 174 9.87 -12.43 13.92
CA ARG A 174 10.71 -12.63 15.11
C ARG A 174 11.51 -13.93 15.09
N ARG A 175 10.92 -15.01 14.59
CA ARG A 175 11.60 -16.31 14.47
C ARG A 175 12.71 -16.24 13.42
N ALA A 176 12.44 -15.67 12.26
CA ALA A 176 13.43 -15.51 11.20
C ALA A 176 14.56 -14.55 11.57
N ALA A 177 14.33 -13.57 12.44
CA ALA A 177 15.37 -12.66 12.92
C ALA A 177 16.27 -13.26 14.02
N ALA A 178 15.87 -14.39 14.62
CA ALA A 178 16.62 -15.08 15.67
C ALA A 178 17.53 -16.21 15.13
N GLU A 179 17.40 -16.58 13.87
CA GLU A 179 18.21 -17.57 13.15
C GLU A 179 19.40 -16.90 12.46
#